data_78b29dad46cbf413d41becbf960a58ab
#
_entry.id   78b29dad46cbf413d41becbf960a58ab
#
_cell.length_a   1.000
_cell.length_b   1.000
_cell.length_c   1.000
_cell.angle_alpha   90.00
_cell.angle_beta   90.00
_cell.angle_gamma   90.00
#
_symmetry.space_group_name_H-M   'P 1'
#
loop_
_entity.id
_entity.type
_entity.pdbx_description
1 polymer ?
#
loop_
_entity_poly.entity_id
_entity_poly.type
_entity_poly.pdbx_seq_one_letter_code
_entity_poly.pdbx_strand_id
1 'polypeptide(L)'
;VEGCKPWYEVKNRKFLCPVPGYDRHFGITQYYGFELIPIPMDDNGPDMDMVERLVSEDDSIKGIWCVPKYSNPAGITYSDEVVKRFAALKPAAKDFRIMWDNAYCIHEISDTPDVLLNIMDECKKTGNEDLPILFCSTSKITFPGAGVAAMAASENNLKVLREKYNYEIISYDKLNMLRHVRFFKDYDGVLKHMEKHKSVLKPKFEIVLDTLDKELAPADIASWKKPHGGYFVSVDVFEGTAKRTVALCKEAGVVLTGAGATYPLGIDPKDSNIRIAPTFPPNHELEVAMDVFCICARLAACEKILNK
;
A
#
# COMPACT_ATOMS: atom_id res chain seq x y z
N VAL A 1 -5.01 -14.19 -21.48
CA VAL A 1 -6.42 -14.24 -21.91
C VAL A 1 -6.42 -14.61 -23.39
N GLU A 2 -7.26 -15.56 -23.77
CA GLU A 2 -7.35 -16.01 -25.15
C GLU A 2 -7.73 -14.85 -26.08
N GLY A 3 -7.00 -14.74 -27.19
CA GLY A 3 -7.17 -13.65 -28.16
C GLY A 3 -6.54 -12.31 -27.78
N CYS A 4 -5.91 -12.19 -26.62
CA CYS A 4 -5.14 -11.01 -26.23
C CYS A 4 -3.65 -11.20 -26.50
N LYS A 5 -2.99 -10.12 -26.93
CA LYS A 5 -1.53 -10.09 -27.01
C LYS A 5 -0.93 -10.06 -25.60
N PRO A 6 0.25 -10.67 -25.38
CA PRO A 6 0.99 -10.46 -24.13
C PRO A 6 1.21 -8.97 -23.87
N TRP A 7 1.14 -8.56 -22.62
CA TRP A 7 1.25 -7.13 -22.27
C TRP A 7 2.53 -6.46 -22.79
N TYR A 8 3.65 -7.20 -22.84
CA TYR A 8 4.92 -6.65 -23.36
C TYR A 8 4.89 -6.31 -24.88
N GLU A 9 3.92 -6.86 -25.62
CA GLU A 9 3.71 -6.54 -27.05
C GLU A 9 2.73 -5.39 -27.27
N VAL A 10 2.00 -4.97 -26.21
CA VAL A 10 1.05 -3.86 -26.29
C VAL A 10 1.82 -2.55 -26.19
N LYS A 11 1.76 -1.73 -27.24
CA LYS A 11 2.31 -0.38 -27.22
C LYS A 11 1.46 0.53 -26.33
N ASN A 12 2.12 1.48 -25.65
CA ASN A 12 1.45 2.47 -24.78
C ASN A 12 0.56 1.85 -23.70
N ARG A 13 0.94 0.67 -23.19
CA ARG A 13 0.22 0.03 -22.10
C ARG A 13 0.27 0.85 -20.82
N LYS A 14 -0.85 0.92 -20.14
CA LYS A 14 -1.06 1.77 -18.96
C LYS A 14 -1.45 0.94 -17.75
N PHE A 15 -1.15 1.49 -16.57
CA PHE A 15 -1.51 0.87 -15.30
C PHE A 15 -1.97 1.93 -14.30
N LEU A 16 -3.08 1.70 -13.62
CA LEU A 16 -3.62 2.62 -12.62
C LEU A 16 -2.88 2.43 -11.29
N CYS A 17 -2.54 3.54 -10.67
CA CYS A 17 -1.74 3.58 -9.45
C CYS A 17 -2.41 4.48 -8.41
N PRO A 18 -3.19 3.94 -7.47
CA PRO A 18 -3.71 4.71 -6.35
C PRO A 18 -2.60 5.42 -5.58
N VAL A 19 -2.80 6.71 -5.28
CA VAL A 19 -1.82 7.58 -4.63
C VAL A 19 -2.41 8.32 -3.43
N PRO A 20 -1.62 8.51 -2.35
CA PRO A 20 -0.26 8.02 -2.16
C PRO A 20 -0.23 6.49 -2.08
N GLY A 21 0.80 5.83 -2.62
CA GLY A 21 0.84 4.38 -2.77
C GLY A 21 2.23 3.77 -2.54
N TYR A 22 2.35 2.48 -2.82
CA TYR A 22 3.56 1.72 -2.57
C TYR A 22 4.56 1.87 -3.74
N ASP A 23 5.70 2.47 -3.45
CA ASP A 23 6.79 2.76 -4.39
C ASP A 23 7.27 1.53 -5.18
N ARG A 24 7.25 0.33 -4.58
CA ARG A 24 7.65 -0.89 -5.27
C ARG A 24 6.68 -1.27 -6.40
N HIS A 25 5.39 -1.09 -6.22
CA HIS A 25 4.40 -1.30 -7.27
C HIS A 25 4.68 -0.39 -8.47
N PHE A 26 4.97 0.89 -8.21
CA PHE A 26 5.30 1.87 -9.26
C PHE A 26 6.59 1.47 -9.98
N GLY A 27 7.63 1.14 -9.21
CA GLY A 27 8.93 0.74 -9.77
C GLY A 27 8.86 -0.52 -10.65
N ILE A 28 8.12 -1.55 -10.23
CA ILE A 28 7.91 -2.76 -11.02
C ILE A 28 7.18 -2.43 -12.31
N THR A 29 6.10 -1.67 -12.22
CA THR A 29 5.26 -1.33 -13.36
C THR A 29 6.03 -0.50 -14.39
N GLN A 30 6.81 0.48 -13.91
CA GLN A 30 7.70 1.28 -14.73
C GLN A 30 8.79 0.44 -15.41
N TYR A 31 9.41 -0.47 -14.67
CA TYR A 31 10.45 -1.36 -15.21
C TYR A 31 9.94 -2.19 -16.39
N TYR A 32 8.69 -2.63 -16.33
CA TYR A 32 8.04 -3.33 -17.43
C TYR A 32 7.44 -2.41 -18.50
N GLY A 33 7.76 -1.11 -18.48
CA GLY A 33 7.43 -0.15 -19.54
C GLY A 33 5.95 0.22 -19.64
N PHE A 34 5.23 0.23 -18.51
CA PHE A 34 3.89 0.78 -18.44
C PHE A 34 3.92 2.28 -18.17
N GLU A 35 3.02 3.02 -18.77
CA GLU A 35 2.66 4.35 -18.33
C GLU A 35 1.85 4.24 -17.04
N LEU A 36 2.24 5.01 -16.02
CA LEU A 36 1.61 5.01 -14.71
C LEU A 36 0.60 6.14 -14.61
N ILE A 37 -0.65 5.82 -14.35
CA ILE A 37 -1.73 6.80 -14.16
C ILE A 37 -2.05 6.90 -12.67
N PRO A 38 -1.75 8.03 -12.03
CA PRO A 38 -2.09 8.23 -10.61
C PRO A 38 -3.61 8.35 -10.45
N ILE A 39 -4.15 7.65 -9.46
CA ILE A 39 -5.56 7.73 -9.05
C ILE A 39 -5.60 8.27 -7.63
N PRO A 40 -6.22 9.43 -7.38
CA PRO A 40 -6.38 9.96 -6.03
C PRO A 40 -7.14 8.99 -5.13
N MET A 41 -6.82 9.01 -3.84
CA MET A 41 -7.56 8.27 -2.81
C MET A 41 -8.16 9.21 -1.77
N ASP A 42 -9.33 8.84 -1.27
CA ASP A 42 -9.94 9.42 -0.07
C ASP A 42 -9.94 8.44 1.11
N ASP A 43 -10.77 8.66 2.11
CA ASP A 43 -10.89 7.80 3.29
C ASP A 43 -11.51 6.44 3.01
N ASN A 44 -12.18 6.28 1.88
CA ASN A 44 -12.86 5.06 1.48
C ASN A 44 -12.03 4.20 0.50
N GLY A 45 -11.02 4.78 -0.14
CA GLY A 45 -10.18 4.13 -1.15
C GLY A 45 -9.95 5.00 -2.37
N PRO A 46 -9.62 4.40 -3.54
CA PRO A 46 -9.42 5.12 -4.78
C PRO A 46 -10.68 5.82 -5.28
N ASP A 47 -10.49 6.92 -6.01
CA ASP A 47 -11.56 7.58 -6.76
C ASP A 47 -12.14 6.61 -7.82
N MET A 48 -13.24 5.96 -7.44
CA MET A 48 -13.86 4.95 -8.29
C MET A 48 -14.55 5.54 -9.52
N ASP A 49 -15.01 6.80 -9.49
CA ASP A 49 -15.58 7.46 -10.68
C ASP A 49 -14.50 7.61 -11.75
N MET A 50 -13.32 8.01 -11.35
CA MET A 50 -12.15 8.08 -12.25
C MET A 50 -11.73 6.69 -12.73
N VAL A 51 -11.65 5.69 -11.85
CA VAL A 51 -11.29 4.32 -12.20
C VAL A 51 -12.26 3.74 -13.22
N GLU A 52 -13.56 3.76 -12.95
CA GLU A 52 -14.61 3.20 -13.82
C GLU A 52 -14.60 3.84 -15.21
N ARG A 53 -14.51 5.16 -15.27
CA ARG A 53 -14.44 5.90 -16.53
C ARG A 53 -13.21 5.50 -17.34
N LEU A 54 -12.02 5.57 -16.75
CA LEU A 54 -10.77 5.27 -17.44
C LEU A 54 -10.73 3.83 -17.97
N VAL A 55 -11.13 2.88 -17.11
CA VAL A 55 -11.08 1.44 -17.45
C VAL A 55 -12.08 1.06 -18.52
N SER A 56 -13.24 1.73 -18.57
CA SER A 56 -14.27 1.47 -19.59
C SER A 56 -13.99 2.11 -20.94
N GLU A 57 -13.20 3.19 -20.97
CA GLU A 57 -12.94 3.97 -22.20
C GLU A 57 -11.62 3.60 -22.89
N ASP A 58 -10.63 3.03 -22.16
CA ASP A 58 -9.27 2.82 -22.65
C ASP A 58 -8.81 1.36 -22.50
N ASP A 59 -8.75 0.62 -23.61
CA ASP A 59 -8.30 -0.77 -23.64
C ASP A 59 -6.78 -0.94 -23.49
N SER A 60 -6.01 0.14 -23.50
CA SER A 60 -4.58 0.13 -23.19
C SER A 60 -4.30 0.01 -21.70
N ILE A 61 -5.27 0.27 -20.83
CA ILE A 61 -5.17 0.11 -19.37
C ILE A 61 -5.29 -1.38 -19.03
N LYS A 62 -4.20 -1.94 -18.49
CA LYS A 62 -4.08 -3.39 -18.27
C LYS A 62 -4.32 -3.80 -16.82
N GLY A 63 -4.30 -2.86 -15.90
CA GLY A 63 -4.58 -3.19 -14.51
C GLY A 63 -4.50 -2.00 -13.56
N ILE A 64 -4.74 -2.33 -12.30
CA ILE A 64 -4.65 -1.42 -11.16
C ILE A 64 -3.98 -2.12 -9.98
N TRP A 65 -3.10 -1.42 -9.27
CA TRP A 65 -2.59 -1.88 -7.99
C TRP A 65 -3.53 -1.47 -6.85
N CYS A 66 -3.83 -2.40 -5.95
CA CYS A 66 -4.61 -2.14 -4.77
C CYS A 66 -3.89 -2.69 -3.53
N VAL A 67 -3.75 -1.86 -2.48
CA VAL A 67 -3.41 -2.29 -1.13
C VAL A 67 -4.64 -2.03 -0.27
N PRO A 68 -5.61 -2.97 -0.21
CA PRO A 68 -6.99 -2.65 0.16
C PRO A 68 -7.22 -2.54 1.67
N LYS A 69 -6.33 -3.06 2.50
CA LYS A 69 -6.41 -2.97 3.96
C LYS A 69 -5.15 -2.35 4.51
N TYR A 70 -5.31 -1.31 5.33
CA TYR A 70 -4.20 -0.56 5.93
C TYR A 70 -3.17 -0.14 4.88
N SER A 71 -3.63 0.52 3.81
CA SER A 71 -2.85 0.83 2.62
C SER A 71 -1.51 1.51 2.93
N ASN A 72 -0.50 1.23 2.14
CA ASN A 72 0.83 1.83 2.26
C ASN A 72 0.93 3.07 1.34
N PRO A 73 1.09 4.30 1.86
CA PRO A 73 1.29 4.65 3.27
C PRO A 73 0.02 5.11 3.99
N ALA A 74 -1.12 5.29 3.30
CA ALA A 74 -2.27 6.04 3.80
C ALA A 74 -2.97 5.41 5.01
N GLY A 75 -2.75 4.11 5.28
CA GLY A 75 -3.32 3.41 6.43
C GLY A 75 -4.83 3.17 6.35
N ILE A 76 -5.45 3.46 5.19
CA ILE A 76 -6.90 3.27 4.96
C ILE A 76 -7.24 1.84 4.58
N THR A 77 -8.46 1.44 4.92
CA THR A 77 -9.09 0.20 4.46
C THR A 77 -10.21 0.56 3.50
N TYR A 78 -10.25 -0.09 2.34
CA TYR A 78 -11.28 0.18 1.33
C TYR A 78 -12.66 -0.13 1.88
N SER A 79 -13.60 0.80 1.67
CA SER A 79 -14.99 0.61 2.07
C SER A 79 -15.68 -0.49 1.27
N ASP A 80 -16.74 -1.06 1.83
CA ASP A 80 -17.56 -2.06 1.14
C ASP A 80 -18.06 -1.57 -0.21
N GLU A 81 -18.40 -0.28 -0.32
CA GLU A 81 -18.85 0.34 -1.56
C GLU A 81 -17.73 0.32 -2.62
N VAL A 82 -16.52 0.72 -2.26
CA VAL A 82 -15.35 0.68 -3.16
C VAL A 82 -15.07 -0.75 -3.63
N VAL A 83 -15.11 -1.74 -2.73
CA VAL A 83 -14.90 -3.15 -3.11
C VAL A 83 -15.99 -3.66 -4.06
N LYS A 84 -17.25 -3.32 -3.82
CA LYS A 84 -18.37 -3.67 -4.71
C LYS A 84 -18.23 -3.01 -6.08
N ARG A 85 -17.80 -1.74 -6.13
CA ARG A 85 -17.54 -1.03 -7.40
C ARG A 85 -16.39 -1.68 -8.17
N PHE A 86 -15.31 -2.08 -7.51
CA PHE A 86 -14.25 -2.89 -8.14
C PHE A 86 -14.79 -4.18 -8.75
N ALA A 87 -15.63 -4.88 -8.01
CA ALA A 87 -16.23 -6.14 -8.48
C ALA A 87 -17.18 -5.94 -9.68
N ALA A 88 -17.76 -4.76 -9.84
CA ALA A 88 -18.69 -4.42 -10.91
C ALA A 88 -18.03 -3.77 -12.14
N LEU A 89 -16.70 -3.59 -12.15
CA LEU A 89 -15.97 -2.97 -13.26
C LEU A 89 -16.28 -3.62 -14.60
N LYS A 90 -16.32 -2.81 -15.66
CA LYS A 90 -16.52 -3.24 -17.05
C LYS A 90 -15.35 -2.76 -17.91
N PRO A 91 -14.18 -3.43 -17.82
CA PRO A 91 -13.02 -3.00 -18.57
C PRO A 91 -13.18 -3.14 -20.07
N ALA A 92 -12.75 -2.14 -20.85
CA ALA A 92 -12.59 -2.23 -22.29
C ALA A 92 -11.53 -3.28 -22.66
N ALA A 93 -10.47 -3.41 -21.84
CA ALA A 93 -9.45 -4.44 -22.00
C ALA A 93 -9.90 -5.77 -21.41
N LYS A 94 -10.08 -6.81 -22.23
CA LYS A 94 -10.42 -8.17 -21.78
C LYS A 94 -9.39 -8.78 -20.82
N ASP A 95 -8.14 -8.34 -20.92
CA ASP A 95 -7.01 -8.79 -20.13
C ASP A 95 -6.68 -7.88 -18.93
N PHE A 96 -7.57 -6.94 -18.61
CA PHE A 96 -7.44 -6.11 -17.41
C PHE A 96 -7.44 -6.96 -16.13
N ARG A 97 -6.59 -6.59 -15.15
CA ARG A 97 -6.51 -7.28 -13.86
C ARG A 97 -6.44 -6.29 -12.70
N ILE A 98 -7.06 -6.67 -11.60
CA ILE A 98 -6.94 -6.01 -10.31
C ILE A 98 -5.86 -6.76 -9.51
N MET A 99 -4.71 -6.12 -9.28
CA MET A 99 -3.64 -6.66 -8.45
C MET A 99 -3.94 -6.31 -6.99
N TRP A 100 -4.52 -7.25 -6.25
CA TRP A 100 -5.04 -7.06 -4.89
C TRP A 100 -4.00 -7.50 -3.87
N ASP A 101 -3.06 -6.60 -3.53
CA ASP A 101 -1.98 -6.85 -2.59
C ASP A 101 -2.47 -6.69 -1.15
N ASN A 102 -2.92 -7.79 -0.55
CA ASN A 102 -3.43 -7.82 0.82
C ASN A 102 -2.29 -8.05 1.84
N ALA A 103 -1.24 -7.22 1.75
CA ALA A 103 -0.03 -7.34 2.55
C ALA A 103 -0.25 -7.16 4.05
N TYR A 104 -1.33 -6.48 4.45
CA TYR A 104 -1.63 -6.12 5.84
C TYR A 104 -2.94 -6.73 6.37
N CYS A 105 -3.38 -7.85 5.81
CA CYS A 105 -4.67 -8.48 6.09
C CYS A 105 -4.97 -8.73 7.59
N ILE A 106 -3.94 -8.90 8.42
CA ILE A 106 -4.03 -9.19 9.87
C ILE A 106 -3.06 -8.33 10.70
N HIS A 107 -2.77 -7.10 10.26
CA HIS A 107 -1.81 -6.21 10.91
C HIS A 107 -2.53 -5.10 11.68
N GLU A 108 -3.45 -5.49 12.53
CA GLU A 108 -4.21 -4.59 13.39
C GLU A 108 -3.32 -3.97 14.47
N ILE A 109 -3.52 -2.67 14.72
CA ILE A 109 -2.93 -1.92 15.84
C ILE A 109 -4.03 -1.48 16.80
N SER A 110 -5.20 -1.15 16.25
CA SER A 110 -6.39 -0.78 17.01
C SER A 110 -7.02 -1.98 17.70
N ASP A 111 -7.78 -1.72 18.76
CA ASP A 111 -8.63 -2.73 19.43
C ASP A 111 -9.95 -2.96 18.67
N THR A 112 -10.24 -2.08 17.69
CA THR A 112 -11.34 -2.20 16.73
C THR A 112 -10.78 -2.37 15.32
N PRO A 113 -10.49 -3.61 14.90
CA PRO A 113 -9.91 -3.88 13.59
C PRO A 113 -10.88 -3.55 12.47
N ASP A 114 -10.34 -3.06 11.35
CA ASP A 114 -11.14 -2.87 10.14
C ASP A 114 -11.48 -4.21 9.51
N VAL A 115 -12.65 -4.28 8.92
CA VAL A 115 -13.12 -5.44 8.15
C VAL A 115 -13.07 -5.09 6.67
N LEU A 116 -12.34 -5.89 5.90
CA LEU A 116 -12.30 -5.75 4.44
C LEU A 116 -13.25 -6.76 3.81
N LEU A 117 -14.14 -6.27 2.95
CA LEU A 117 -15.03 -7.12 2.18
C LEU A 117 -14.25 -8.02 1.22
N ASN A 118 -14.67 -9.27 1.06
CA ASN A 118 -14.00 -10.22 0.18
C ASN A 118 -14.32 -9.94 -1.29
N ILE A 119 -13.35 -9.40 -2.02
CA ILE A 119 -13.52 -9.04 -3.44
C ILE A 119 -13.85 -10.26 -4.33
N MET A 120 -13.33 -11.46 -4.02
CA MET A 120 -13.63 -12.65 -4.81
C MET A 120 -15.11 -13.04 -4.73
N ASP A 121 -15.72 -12.89 -3.54
CA ASP A 121 -17.13 -13.18 -3.34
C ASP A 121 -18.02 -12.13 -4.03
N GLU A 122 -17.60 -10.86 -4.01
CA GLU A 122 -18.32 -9.81 -4.73
C GLU A 122 -18.19 -9.99 -6.26
N CYS A 123 -17.02 -10.35 -6.77
CA CYS A 123 -16.82 -10.64 -8.20
C CYS A 123 -17.65 -11.82 -8.69
N LYS A 124 -17.87 -12.86 -7.87
CA LYS A 124 -18.79 -13.96 -8.22
C LYS A 124 -20.22 -13.48 -8.42
N LYS A 125 -20.68 -12.50 -7.65
CA LYS A 125 -22.03 -11.94 -7.79
C LYS A 125 -22.23 -11.18 -9.11
N THR A 126 -21.15 -10.64 -9.66
CA THR A 126 -21.14 -9.83 -10.87
C THR A 126 -20.66 -10.56 -12.13
N GLY A 127 -20.17 -11.80 -12.01
CA GLY A 127 -19.59 -12.58 -13.09
C GLY A 127 -18.19 -12.09 -13.50
N ASN A 128 -17.46 -11.45 -12.61
CA ASN A 128 -16.16 -10.84 -12.85
C ASN A 128 -15.01 -11.55 -12.09
N GLU A 129 -15.14 -12.86 -11.84
CA GLU A 129 -14.18 -13.64 -11.06
C GLU A 129 -12.75 -13.62 -11.61
N ASP A 130 -12.61 -13.35 -12.91
CA ASP A 130 -11.32 -13.30 -13.58
C ASP A 130 -10.59 -11.96 -13.42
N LEU A 131 -11.24 -10.91 -12.84
CA LEU A 131 -10.59 -9.61 -12.66
C LEU A 131 -9.53 -9.62 -11.55
N PRO A 132 -9.81 -10.08 -10.31
CA PRO A 132 -8.87 -9.96 -9.21
C PRO A 132 -7.83 -11.08 -9.20
N ILE A 133 -6.59 -10.70 -8.86
CA ILE A 133 -5.51 -11.60 -8.42
C ILE A 133 -5.06 -11.10 -7.05
N LEU A 134 -5.26 -11.92 -6.03
CA LEU A 134 -4.94 -11.60 -4.64
C LEU A 134 -3.55 -12.10 -4.28
N PHE A 135 -2.82 -11.29 -3.52
CA PHE A 135 -1.51 -11.64 -3.00
C PHE A 135 -1.48 -11.48 -1.49
N CYS A 136 -0.82 -12.38 -0.80
CA CYS A 136 -0.46 -12.25 0.60
C CYS A 136 0.86 -12.96 0.88
N SER A 137 1.53 -12.57 1.97
CA SER A 137 2.75 -13.22 2.40
C SER A 137 2.97 -13.08 3.90
N THR A 138 3.81 -13.96 4.45
CA THR A 138 4.25 -13.88 5.84
C THR A 138 5.49 -12.98 6.02
N SER A 139 5.90 -12.21 5.01
CA SER A 139 7.11 -11.36 5.06
C SER A 139 7.08 -10.34 6.19
N LYS A 140 5.90 -9.85 6.55
CA LYS A 140 5.68 -8.90 7.66
C LYS A 140 5.08 -9.58 8.90
N ILE A 141 4.93 -10.91 8.88
CA ILE A 141 4.40 -11.73 9.98
C ILE A 141 5.55 -12.48 10.67
N THR A 142 6.50 -13.03 9.89
CA THR A 142 7.66 -13.76 10.38
C THR A 142 8.97 -13.06 9.97
N PHE A 143 9.58 -13.48 8.85
CA PHE A 143 10.85 -12.95 8.40
C PHE A 143 10.79 -12.49 6.94
N PRO A 144 11.19 -11.27 6.62
CA PRO A 144 11.39 -10.86 5.24
C PRO A 144 12.49 -11.71 4.59
N GLY A 145 12.26 -12.14 3.35
CA GLY A 145 13.18 -13.00 2.62
C GLY A 145 13.11 -14.50 2.98
N ALA A 146 12.47 -14.86 4.09
CA ALA A 146 12.22 -16.25 4.49
C ALA A 146 10.71 -16.50 4.75
N GLY A 147 9.86 -15.70 4.14
CA GLY A 147 8.42 -15.84 4.24
C GLY A 147 7.84 -16.90 3.29
N VAL A 148 6.56 -17.19 3.50
CA VAL A 148 5.72 -17.94 2.56
C VAL A 148 4.76 -16.96 1.93
N ALA A 149 4.62 -17.00 0.62
CA ALA A 149 3.64 -16.20 -0.11
C ALA A 149 2.54 -17.10 -0.69
N ALA A 150 1.35 -16.56 -0.81
CA ALA A 150 0.23 -17.20 -1.46
C ALA A 150 -0.46 -16.24 -2.43
N MET A 151 -1.04 -16.81 -3.48
CA MET A 151 -1.84 -16.12 -4.46
C MET A 151 -3.19 -16.82 -4.60
N ALA A 152 -4.26 -16.05 -4.67
CA ALA A 152 -5.59 -16.53 -4.98
C ALA A 152 -6.14 -15.83 -6.23
N ALA A 153 -6.82 -16.57 -7.08
CA ALA A 153 -7.46 -16.07 -8.29
C ALA A 153 -8.57 -17.04 -8.73
N SER A 154 -9.31 -16.70 -9.79
CA SER A 154 -10.27 -17.62 -10.41
C SER A 154 -9.59 -18.88 -10.94
N GLU A 155 -10.35 -19.95 -11.15
CA GLU A 155 -9.84 -21.18 -11.75
C GLU A 155 -9.23 -20.95 -13.13
N ASN A 156 -9.82 -20.08 -13.95
CA ASN A 156 -9.31 -19.72 -15.27
C ASN A 156 -7.91 -19.08 -15.18
N ASN A 157 -7.75 -18.09 -14.29
CA ASN A 157 -6.46 -17.46 -14.07
C ASN A 157 -5.43 -18.44 -13.48
N LEU A 158 -5.83 -19.25 -12.50
CA LEU A 158 -4.94 -20.23 -11.88
C LEU A 158 -4.47 -21.31 -12.86
N LYS A 159 -5.31 -21.73 -13.80
CA LYS A 159 -4.92 -22.69 -14.86
C LYS A 159 -3.75 -22.14 -15.66
N VAL A 160 -3.87 -20.90 -16.18
CA VAL A 160 -2.81 -20.25 -16.98
C VAL A 160 -1.54 -20.01 -16.16
N LEU A 161 -1.69 -19.59 -14.91
CA LEU A 161 -0.56 -19.33 -14.01
C LEU A 161 0.20 -20.61 -13.65
N ARG A 162 -0.52 -21.71 -13.35
CA ARG A 162 0.09 -23.01 -13.04
C ARG A 162 0.88 -23.56 -14.23
N GLU A 163 0.36 -23.44 -15.46
CA GLU A 163 1.09 -23.83 -16.65
C GLU A 163 2.44 -23.12 -16.75
N LYS A 164 2.49 -21.82 -16.48
CA LYS A 164 3.73 -21.03 -16.49
C LYS A 164 4.65 -21.40 -15.34
N TYR A 165 4.13 -21.50 -14.11
CA TYR A 165 4.91 -21.84 -12.93
C TYR A 165 5.56 -23.21 -13.02
N ASN A 166 4.97 -24.16 -13.75
CA ASN A 166 5.59 -25.48 -13.99
C ASN A 166 6.95 -25.41 -14.68
N TYR A 167 7.21 -24.32 -15.43
CA TYR A 167 8.52 -24.09 -16.07
C TYR A 167 9.48 -23.28 -15.18
N GLU A 168 8.96 -22.49 -14.25
CA GLU A 168 9.76 -21.62 -13.40
C GLU A 168 10.12 -22.29 -12.07
N ILE A 169 9.21 -23.10 -11.50
CA ILE A 169 9.34 -23.65 -10.15
C ILE A 169 8.98 -25.13 -10.16
N ILE A 170 9.99 -25.98 -9.96
CA ILE A 170 9.77 -27.44 -9.79
C ILE A 170 9.21 -27.73 -8.40
N SER A 171 9.72 -27.06 -7.37
CA SER A 171 9.32 -27.27 -5.97
C SER A 171 9.54 -26.02 -5.13
N TYR A 172 8.60 -25.74 -4.24
CA TYR A 172 8.75 -24.67 -3.25
C TYR A 172 9.66 -25.12 -2.09
N ASP A 173 10.15 -24.15 -1.29
CA ASP A 173 10.93 -24.40 -0.08
C ASP A 173 10.05 -25.06 1.01
N LYS A 174 10.02 -26.38 0.99
CA LYS A 174 9.21 -27.21 1.90
C LYS A 174 9.69 -27.12 3.35
N LEU A 175 11.00 -26.90 3.57
CA LEU A 175 11.53 -26.73 4.93
C LEU A 175 11.01 -25.42 5.54
N ASN A 176 11.02 -24.35 4.79
CA ASN A 176 10.47 -23.08 5.24
C ASN A 176 8.95 -23.16 5.49
N MET A 177 8.20 -23.81 4.60
CA MET A 177 6.77 -24.06 4.80
C MET A 177 6.52 -24.87 6.09
N LEU A 178 7.30 -25.94 6.31
CA LEU A 178 7.20 -26.78 7.51
C LEU A 178 7.55 -25.99 8.79
N ARG A 179 8.52 -25.07 8.74
CA ARG A 179 8.84 -24.18 9.87
C ARG A 179 7.65 -23.33 10.24
N HIS A 180 6.97 -22.71 9.27
CA HIS A 180 5.76 -21.92 9.50
C HIS A 180 4.63 -22.76 10.10
N VAL A 181 4.38 -23.94 9.55
CA VAL A 181 3.35 -24.88 10.08
C VAL A 181 3.66 -25.30 11.52
N ARG A 182 4.91 -25.62 11.82
CA ARG A 182 5.30 -26.00 13.20
C ARG A 182 5.23 -24.85 14.18
N PHE A 183 5.53 -23.64 13.74
CA PHE A 183 5.51 -22.44 14.56
C PHE A 183 4.08 -22.00 14.88
N PHE A 184 3.26 -21.85 13.87
CA PHE A 184 1.89 -21.36 14.02
C PHE A 184 0.90 -22.45 14.41
N LYS A 185 1.09 -23.68 13.92
CA LYS A 185 0.19 -24.84 13.98
C LYS A 185 -1.08 -24.65 13.14
N ASP A 186 -1.83 -23.59 13.38
CA ASP A 186 -3.10 -23.24 12.76
C ASP A 186 -3.27 -21.72 12.63
N TYR A 187 -4.44 -21.29 12.16
CA TYR A 187 -4.77 -19.86 11.99
C TYR A 187 -4.83 -19.12 13.33
N ASP A 188 -5.33 -19.74 14.39
CA ASP A 188 -5.36 -19.12 15.72
C ASP A 188 -3.94 -18.85 16.23
N GLY A 189 -3.00 -19.72 15.91
CA GLY A 189 -1.58 -19.49 16.20
C GLY A 189 -1.01 -18.28 15.49
N VAL A 190 -1.43 -18.03 14.24
CA VAL A 190 -1.08 -16.81 13.50
C VAL A 190 -1.65 -15.57 14.20
N LEU A 191 -2.94 -15.58 14.54
CA LEU A 191 -3.58 -14.45 15.22
C LEU A 191 -2.92 -14.14 16.57
N LYS A 192 -2.65 -15.15 17.39
CA LYS A 192 -1.93 -14.99 18.68
C LYS A 192 -0.53 -14.41 18.49
N HIS A 193 0.15 -14.72 17.38
CA HIS A 193 1.44 -14.13 17.06
C HIS A 193 1.30 -12.66 16.68
N MET A 194 0.28 -12.30 15.92
CA MET A 194 0.01 -10.91 15.53
C MET A 194 -0.37 -10.03 16.71
N GLU A 195 -1.04 -10.55 17.75
CA GLU A 195 -1.25 -9.82 18.99
C GLU A 195 0.08 -9.39 19.69
N LYS A 196 1.13 -10.22 19.58
CA LYS A 196 2.46 -9.84 20.07
C LYS A 196 3.07 -8.73 19.22
N HIS A 197 2.88 -8.77 17.88
CA HIS A 197 3.29 -7.66 17.01
C HIS A 197 2.56 -6.38 17.39
N LYS A 198 1.23 -6.44 17.59
CA LYS A 198 0.42 -5.31 18.04
C LYS A 198 0.96 -4.70 19.33
N SER A 199 1.28 -5.52 20.33
CA SER A 199 1.82 -5.04 21.62
C SER A 199 3.15 -4.28 21.49
N VAL A 200 3.96 -4.61 20.48
CA VAL A 200 5.23 -3.93 20.17
C VAL A 200 5.01 -2.68 19.34
N LEU A 201 4.08 -2.73 18.38
CA LEU A 201 3.89 -1.65 17.41
C LEU A 201 2.96 -0.54 17.90
N LYS A 202 1.90 -0.87 18.65
CA LYS A 202 0.92 0.10 19.13
C LYS A 202 1.57 1.29 19.86
N PRO A 203 2.48 1.10 20.84
CA PRO A 203 3.15 2.23 21.49
C PRO A 203 3.94 3.13 20.54
N LYS A 204 4.53 2.56 19.49
CA LYS A 204 5.29 3.33 18.49
C LYS A 204 4.37 4.22 17.65
N PHE A 205 3.19 3.72 17.29
CA PHE A 205 2.19 4.52 16.58
C PHE A 205 1.62 5.61 17.48
N GLU A 206 1.39 5.32 18.78
CA GLU A 206 0.97 6.31 19.76
C GLU A 206 2.00 7.45 19.87
N ILE A 207 3.30 7.13 20.00
CA ILE A 207 4.37 8.15 20.00
C ILE A 207 4.27 9.07 18.78
N VAL A 208 4.14 8.50 17.59
CA VAL A 208 4.06 9.30 16.35
C VAL A 208 2.82 10.20 16.36
N LEU A 209 1.65 9.63 16.63
CA LEU A 209 0.38 10.33 16.53
C LEU A 209 0.26 11.41 17.62
N ASP A 210 0.65 11.10 18.87
CA ASP A 210 0.60 12.05 19.98
C ASP A 210 1.57 13.23 19.74
N THR A 211 2.77 12.96 19.19
CA THR A 211 3.72 14.02 18.85
C THR A 211 3.19 14.91 17.74
N LEU A 212 2.61 14.32 16.66
CA LEU A 212 1.99 15.09 15.59
C LEU A 212 0.82 15.95 16.12
N ASP A 213 -0.08 15.34 16.92
CA ASP A 213 -1.23 16.04 17.51
C ASP A 213 -0.77 17.20 18.42
N LYS A 214 0.27 17.00 19.22
CA LYS A 214 0.81 18.03 20.11
C LYS A 214 1.54 19.15 19.38
N GLU A 215 2.40 18.79 18.42
CA GLU A 215 3.37 19.73 17.85
C GLU A 215 2.91 20.37 16.54
N LEU A 216 2.14 19.68 15.68
CA LEU A 216 1.75 20.20 14.38
C LEU A 216 0.27 20.58 14.28
N ALA A 217 -0.65 19.93 15.01
CA ALA A 217 -2.06 20.28 14.94
C ALA A 217 -2.34 21.75 15.32
N PRO A 218 -1.71 22.34 16.37
CA PRO A 218 -1.97 23.74 16.73
C PRO A 218 -1.51 24.75 15.69
N ALA A 219 -0.57 24.36 14.80
CA ALA A 219 -0.02 25.23 13.78
C ALA A 219 -0.76 25.15 12.43
N ASP A 220 -1.64 24.15 12.26
CA ASP A 220 -2.44 23.91 11.03
C ASP A 220 -1.59 23.87 9.74
N ILE A 221 -0.39 23.27 9.85
CA ILE A 221 0.58 23.18 8.73
C ILE A 221 0.76 21.75 8.21
N ALA A 222 0.06 20.79 8.79
CA ALA A 222 0.11 19.40 8.38
C ALA A 222 -1.20 18.68 8.69
N SER A 223 -1.46 17.62 7.95
CA SER A 223 -2.59 16.71 8.21
C SER A 223 -2.12 15.26 8.15
N TRP A 224 -2.78 14.39 8.91
CA TRP A 224 -2.47 12.95 8.93
C TRP A 224 -3.71 12.16 9.28
N LYS A 225 -3.67 10.86 8.95
CA LYS A 225 -4.71 9.92 9.38
C LYS A 225 -4.18 9.07 10.54
N LYS A 226 -5.10 8.62 11.40
CA LYS A 226 -4.81 7.69 12.48
C LYS A 226 -5.14 6.27 11.99
N PRO A 227 -4.14 5.50 11.53
CA PRO A 227 -4.40 4.17 10.97
C PRO A 227 -4.80 3.19 12.08
N HIS A 228 -5.74 2.30 11.77
CA HIS A 228 -6.11 1.20 12.67
C HIS A 228 -5.18 -0.01 12.55
N GLY A 229 -4.26 0.01 11.59
CA GLY A 229 -3.32 -1.07 11.33
C GLY A 229 -2.26 -0.71 10.28
N GLY A 230 -1.50 -1.70 9.86
CA GLY A 230 -0.41 -1.52 8.91
C GLY A 230 0.90 -1.10 9.57
N TYR A 231 1.80 -0.48 8.77
CA TYR A 231 3.17 -0.18 9.20
C TYR A 231 3.57 1.27 9.05
N PHE A 232 2.66 2.14 8.62
CA PHE A 232 2.99 3.50 8.24
C PHE A 232 1.98 4.52 8.76
N VAL A 233 2.47 5.74 8.96
CA VAL A 233 1.64 6.94 9.12
C VAL A 233 1.93 7.84 7.92
N SER A 234 0.90 8.21 7.18
CA SER A 234 0.99 9.18 6.09
C SER A 234 0.74 10.57 6.62
N VAL A 235 1.67 11.48 6.38
CA VAL A 235 1.57 12.87 6.81
C VAL A 235 1.68 13.75 5.57
N ASP A 236 0.71 14.63 5.39
CA ASP A 236 0.78 15.70 4.41
C ASP A 236 1.20 16.98 5.15
N VAL A 237 2.44 17.41 4.93
CA VAL A 237 2.99 18.67 5.45
C VAL A 237 2.54 19.84 4.58
N PHE A 238 2.88 21.08 4.99
CA PHE A 238 2.53 22.28 4.23
C PHE A 238 2.92 22.14 2.76
N GLU A 239 2.02 22.44 1.85
CA GLU A 239 2.21 22.23 0.41
C GLU A 239 3.48 22.88 -0.11
N GLY A 240 4.29 22.13 -0.86
CA GLY A 240 5.58 22.54 -1.40
C GLY A 240 6.74 22.45 -0.40
N THR A 241 6.61 21.67 0.69
CA THR A 241 7.65 21.59 1.72
C THR A 241 8.12 20.18 2.07
N ALA A 242 7.55 19.12 1.48
CA ALA A 242 7.94 17.76 1.83
C ALA A 242 9.42 17.46 1.56
N LYS A 243 9.94 17.84 0.40
CA LYS A 243 11.37 17.68 0.06
C LYS A 243 12.27 18.44 1.03
N ARG A 244 11.89 19.69 1.36
CA ARG A 244 12.66 20.50 2.30
C ARG A 244 12.63 19.93 3.71
N THR A 245 11.46 19.47 4.19
CA THR A 245 11.31 18.81 5.47
C THR A 245 12.21 17.57 5.57
N VAL A 246 12.18 16.69 4.56
CA VAL A 246 13.03 15.49 4.52
C VAL A 246 14.52 15.84 4.50
N ALA A 247 14.91 16.89 3.76
CA ALA A 247 16.30 17.36 3.73
C ALA A 247 16.76 17.87 5.12
N LEU A 248 15.97 18.69 5.77
CA LEU A 248 16.25 19.19 7.13
C LEU A 248 16.35 18.05 8.15
N CYS A 249 15.43 17.08 8.10
CA CYS A 249 15.50 15.89 8.95
C CYS A 249 16.83 15.14 8.76
N LYS A 250 17.24 14.95 7.51
CA LYS A 250 18.51 14.27 7.18
C LYS A 250 19.72 15.06 7.71
N GLU A 251 19.73 16.37 7.58
CA GLU A 251 20.76 17.25 8.14
C GLU A 251 20.85 17.12 9.66
N ALA A 252 19.70 16.96 10.32
CA ALA A 252 19.61 16.75 11.76
C ALA A 252 19.85 15.27 12.21
N GLY A 253 20.16 14.35 11.29
CA GLY A 253 20.46 12.96 11.58
C GLY A 253 19.26 12.00 11.55
N VAL A 254 18.06 12.48 11.17
CA VAL A 254 16.86 11.65 11.02
C VAL A 254 16.63 11.30 9.54
N VAL A 255 16.76 10.02 9.21
CA VAL A 255 16.62 9.53 7.82
C VAL A 255 15.19 9.02 7.59
N LEU A 256 14.49 9.68 6.67
CA LEU A 256 13.14 9.32 6.24
C LEU A 256 13.16 8.74 4.81
N THR A 257 12.07 8.10 4.41
CA THR A 257 11.84 7.80 2.99
C THR A 257 11.81 9.11 2.21
N GLY A 258 12.43 9.14 1.02
CA GLY A 258 12.47 10.34 0.19
C GLY A 258 11.08 10.87 -0.15
N ALA A 259 10.91 12.19 -0.10
CA ALA A 259 9.66 12.83 -0.52
C ALA A 259 9.35 12.50 -1.99
N GLY A 260 8.08 12.26 -2.29
CA GLY A 260 7.62 11.82 -3.61
C GLY A 260 7.63 10.30 -3.83
N ALA A 261 8.31 9.50 -2.99
CA ALA A 261 8.38 8.05 -3.16
C ALA A 261 7.00 7.37 -3.18
N THR A 262 6.01 7.98 -2.57
CA THR A 262 4.61 7.50 -2.52
C THR A 262 3.79 7.81 -3.77
N TYR A 263 4.43 8.35 -4.80
CA TYR A 263 3.82 8.72 -6.08
C TYR A 263 4.59 8.11 -7.27
N PRO A 264 3.90 7.83 -8.39
CA PRO A 264 4.55 7.40 -9.62
C PRO A 264 5.69 8.34 -10.04
N LEU A 265 6.79 7.77 -10.53
CA LEU A 265 8.00 8.51 -10.95
C LEU A 265 8.65 9.35 -9.84
N GLY A 266 8.26 9.20 -8.59
CA GLY A 266 8.75 10.02 -7.49
C GLY A 266 8.23 11.47 -7.49
N ILE A 267 7.13 11.74 -8.17
CA ILE A 267 6.58 13.08 -8.36
C ILE A 267 5.26 13.21 -7.59
N ASP A 268 5.33 13.80 -6.39
CA ASP A 268 4.18 14.31 -5.68
C ASP A 268 3.84 15.71 -6.22
N PRO A 269 2.67 15.92 -6.85
CA PRO A 269 2.31 17.21 -7.42
C PRO A 269 2.24 18.35 -6.41
N LYS A 270 1.90 18.02 -5.15
CA LYS A 270 1.78 18.99 -4.05
C LYS A 270 3.06 19.12 -3.25
N ASP A 271 4.04 18.23 -3.43
CA ASP A 271 5.24 18.17 -2.59
C ASP A 271 4.89 18.26 -1.10
N SER A 272 3.94 17.44 -0.66
CA SER A 272 3.37 17.46 0.70
C SER A 272 3.45 16.12 1.42
N ASN A 273 3.41 15.00 0.70
CA ASN A 273 3.29 13.69 1.33
C ASN A 273 4.62 13.13 1.83
N ILE A 274 4.64 12.72 3.09
CA ILE A 274 5.76 12.05 3.75
C ILE A 274 5.25 10.77 4.44
N ARG A 275 5.94 9.65 4.18
CA ARG A 275 5.68 8.37 4.82
C ARG A 275 6.56 8.20 6.05
N ILE A 276 5.95 8.09 7.23
CA ILE A 276 6.62 7.75 8.49
C ILE A 276 6.51 6.25 8.73
N ALA A 277 7.65 5.60 9.01
CA ALA A 277 7.75 4.16 9.30
C ALA A 277 8.26 3.95 10.74
N PRO A 278 7.37 3.91 11.76
CA PRO A 278 7.77 3.90 13.17
C PRO A 278 8.30 2.55 13.66
N THR A 279 8.21 1.51 12.85
CA THR A 279 8.33 0.12 13.31
C THR A 279 9.76 -0.30 13.70
N PHE A 280 10.79 0.32 13.14
CA PHE A 280 12.18 -0.09 13.33
C PHE A 280 12.84 0.49 14.59
N PRO A 281 12.88 1.83 14.82
CA PRO A 281 13.64 2.40 15.94
C PRO A 281 13.04 2.00 17.30
N PRO A 282 13.85 1.92 18.38
CA PRO A 282 13.32 1.81 19.73
C PRO A 282 12.52 3.08 20.11
N ASN A 283 11.62 2.98 21.10
CA ASN A 283 10.68 4.07 21.44
C ASN A 283 11.39 5.40 21.75
N HIS A 284 12.48 5.37 22.55
CA HIS A 284 13.20 6.59 22.94
C HIS A 284 13.89 7.30 21.74
N GLU A 285 14.34 6.54 20.72
CA GLU A 285 14.88 7.14 19.51
C GLU A 285 13.75 7.68 18.61
N LEU A 286 12.61 6.98 18.60
CA LEU A 286 11.44 7.42 17.85
C LEU A 286 10.86 8.73 18.39
N GLU A 287 10.80 8.90 19.72
CA GLU A 287 10.39 10.16 20.36
C GLU A 287 11.25 11.32 19.88
N VAL A 288 12.58 11.19 19.97
CA VAL A 288 13.51 12.22 19.50
C VAL A 288 13.38 12.47 17.99
N ALA A 289 13.24 11.41 17.20
CA ALA A 289 13.09 11.54 15.75
C ALA A 289 11.80 12.29 15.37
N MET A 290 10.72 12.07 16.11
CA MET A 290 9.44 12.77 15.86
C MET A 290 9.49 14.22 16.29
N ASP A 291 10.16 14.57 17.39
CA ASP A 291 10.41 15.96 17.79
C ASP A 291 11.20 16.69 16.69
N VAL A 292 12.27 16.08 16.19
CA VAL A 292 13.08 16.63 15.07
C VAL A 292 12.23 16.81 13.82
N PHE A 293 11.42 15.80 13.48
CA PHE A 293 10.51 15.87 12.33
C PHE A 293 9.56 17.07 12.41
N CYS A 294 8.92 17.26 13.57
CA CYS A 294 7.99 18.37 13.77
C CYS A 294 8.66 19.74 13.69
N ILE A 295 9.88 19.87 14.26
CA ILE A 295 10.68 21.11 14.14
C ILE A 295 11.02 21.37 12.67
N CYS A 296 11.47 20.35 11.92
CA CYS A 296 11.83 20.48 10.51
C CYS A 296 10.61 20.83 9.63
N ALA A 297 9.44 20.24 9.90
CA ALA A 297 8.22 20.58 9.18
C ALA A 297 7.79 22.03 9.42
N ARG A 298 7.85 22.51 10.67
CA ARG A 298 7.59 23.91 11.01
C ARG A 298 8.59 24.85 10.32
N LEU A 299 9.88 24.53 10.36
CA LEU A 299 10.92 25.34 9.74
C LEU A 299 10.70 25.44 8.23
N ALA A 300 10.45 24.32 7.55
CA ALA A 300 10.19 24.30 6.11
C ALA A 300 8.93 25.11 5.75
N ALA A 301 7.88 25.03 6.55
CA ALA A 301 6.68 25.85 6.36
C ALA A 301 6.96 27.34 6.55
N CYS A 302 7.71 27.72 7.58
CA CYS A 302 8.13 29.12 7.81
C CYS A 302 8.98 29.64 6.64
N GLU A 303 9.98 28.89 6.20
CA GLU A 303 10.82 29.26 5.05
C GLU A 303 9.94 29.49 3.80
N LYS A 304 8.94 28.63 3.56
CA LYS A 304 8.03 28.74 2.42
C LYS A 304 7.12 29.97 2.49
N ILE A 305 6.61 30.27 3.69
CA ILE A 305 5.71 31.41 3.89
C ILE A 305 6.47 32.75 3.78
N LEU A 306 7.68 32.82 4.32
CA LEU A 306 8.49 34.05 4.32
C LEU A 306 9.10 34.35 2.94
N ASN A 307 9.29 33.33 2.09
CA ASN A 307 9.84 33.49 0.74
C ASN A 307 8.74 33.67 -0.33
N LYS A 308 7.49 33.86 0.06
CA LYS A 308 6.39 34.30 -0.80
C LYS A 308 6.39 35.81 -0.89
#